data_0c3c0f020e70c2ff783d8dcb5b0a0c42
#
_entry.id   0c3c0f020e70c2ff783d8dcb5b0a0c42
#
_cell.length_a   1.000
_cell.length_b   1.000
_cell.length_c   1.000
_cell.angle_alpha   90.00
_cell.angle_beta   90.00
_cell.angle_gamma   90.00
#
_symmetry.space_group_name_H-M   'P 1'
#
loop_
_entity.id
_entity.type
_entity.pdbx_description
1 polymer ?
#
loop_
_entity_poly.entity_id
_entity_poly.type
_entity_poly.pdbx_seq_one_letter_code
_entity_poly.pdbx_strand_id
1 'polypeptide(L)'
;MDVRLTSEQRQLRDAAAKLADDLGPGSVAELDDAKRLARLEKAVSTAGWRTLRSDGASGVEVALVAEEFGRGLVDVPFLGPVLADDLRGPAEAGATIGLNGRAIDVAAPGGANGERPGATSVTAPGSARGEQPDRPADAAGQRVLLLDDRQLLAAEVGERLPGADLTRHTAEITGATEQLGELSPEQLTQWQALAVTTTTADLLGAARGVQDLAVEYARMREQYGHTIGSYQAVAHLLAESRALIEGSISVLRHAAWAVDELPPAEALRAARIAKIYTARAARTVCETSIQVHGGIGNTWECLAHVFLRRVLTSTELFGVRLEEIDHGLS
;
A
#
# COMPACT_ATOMS: atom_id res chain seq x y z
N MET A 1 0.89 27.48 -1.97
CA MET A 1 0.15 26.19 -1.95
C MET A 1 -1.11 26.37 -1.13
N ASP A 2 -2.29 26.14 -1.69
CA ASP A 2 -3.52 25.99 -0.89
C ASP A 2 -3.65 24.49 -0.51
N VAL A 3 -3.60 24.20 0.79
CA VAL A 3 -3.67 22.83 1.32
C VAL A 3 -5.11 22.32 1.48
N ARG A 4 -6.10 23.16 1.21
CA ARG A 4 -7.51 22.80 1.33
C ARG A 4 -7.94 21.97 0.12
N LEU A 5 -8.50 20.81 0.39
CA LEU A 5 -9.08 19.96 -0.65
C LEU A 5 -10.28 20.66 -1.32
N THR A 6 -10.39 20.51 -2.63
CA THR A 6 -11.58 20.92 -3.39
C THR A 6 -12.80 20.09 -2.97
N SER A 7 -14.00 20.46 -3.41
CA SER A 7 -15.21 19.66 -3.17
C SER A 7 -15.11 18.27 -3.79
N GLU A 8 -14.54 18.18 -5.01
CA GLU A 8 -14.36 16.92 -5.74
C GLU A 8 -13.34 16.01 -5.06
N GLN A 9 -12.21 16.57 -4.63
CA GLN A 9 -11.20 15.84 -3.86
C GLN A 9 -11.73 15.29 -2.54
N ARG A 10 -12.58 16.07 -1.85
CA ARG A 10 -13.26 15.58 -0.65
C ARG A 10 -14.22 14.43 -0.94
N GLN A 11 -15.02 14.56 -2.00
CA GLN A 11 -15.94 13.50 -2.42
C GLN A 11 -15.19 12.22 -2.82
N LEU A 12 -14.09 12.34 -3.56
CA LEU A 12 -13.24 11.19 -3.92
C LEU A 12 -12.67 10.50 -2.67
N ARG A 13 -12.07 11.27 -1.76
CA ARG A 13 -11.56 10.75 -0.48
C ARG A 13 -12.66 10.05 0.32
N ASP A 14 -13.83 10.68 0.46
CA ASP A 14 -14.93 10.14 1.25
C ASP A 14 -15.51 8.87 0.61
N ALA A 15 -15.52 8.78 -0.73
CA ALA A 15 -15.89 7.56 -1.46
C ALA A 15 -14.87 6.42 -1.24
N ALA A 16 -13.56 6.74 -1.31
CA ALA A 16 -12.50 5.76 -1.04
C ALA A 16 -12.52 5.30 0.42
N ALA A 17 -12.73 6.22 1.37
CA ALA A 17 -12.87 5.92 2.78
C ALA A 17 -14.05 4.98 3.04
N LYS A 18 -15.22 5.31 2.48
CA LYS A 18 -16.41 4.47 2.62
C LYS A 18 -16.20 3.07 2.06
N LEU A 19 -15.59 2.95 0.89
CA LEU A 19 -15.29 1.63 0.32
C LEU A 19 -14.35 0.83 1.22
N ALA A 20 -13.29 1.47 1.74
CA ALA A 20 -12.35 0.85 2.65
C ALA A 20 -13.01 0.41 3.96
N ASP A 21 -13.93 1.19 4.51
CA ASP A 21 -14.70 0.85 5.71
C ASP A 21 -15.71 -0.28 5.47
N ASP A 22 -16.39 -0.27 4.31
CA ASP A 22 -17.44 -1.25 4.00
C ASP A 22 -16.87 -2.62 3.55
N LEU A 23 -15.71 -2.65 2.92
CA LEU A 23 -15.15 -3.83 2.24
C LEU A 23 -13.70 -4.16 2.61
N GLY A 24 -13.00 -3.34 3.39
CA GLY A 24 -11.72 -3.68 3.98
C GLY A 24 -11.86 -4.83 4.99
N PRO A 25 -10.76 -5.55 5.32
CA PRO A 25 -10.82 -6.63 6.29
C PRO A 25 -11.01 -6.09 7.71
N GLY A 26 -12.05 -6.52 8.41
CA GLY A 26 -12.29 -6.21 9.81
C GLY A 26 -11.52 -7.14 10.77
N SER A 27 -11.01 -8.26 10.26
CA SER A 27 -10.21 -9.24 11.01
C SER A 27 -9.20 -9.94 10.11
N VAL A 28 -8.22 -10.60 10.71
CA VAL A 28 -7.23 -11.39 9.95
C VAL A 28 -7.89 -12.54 9.18
N ALA A 29 -8.95 -13.12 9.72
CA ALA A 29 -9.68 -14.21 9.06
C ALA A 29 -10.38 -13.75 7.76
N GLU A 30 -10.73 -12.48 7.66
CA GLU A 30 -11.38 -11.92 6.47
C GLU A 30 -10.42 -11.65 5.30
N LEU A 31 -9.12 -11.66 5.52
CA LEU A 31 -8.12 -11.50 4.45
C LEU A 31 -8.25 -12.56 3.34
N ASP A 32 -8.79 -13.75 3.67
CA ASP A 32 -9.00 -14.84 2.72
C ASP A 32 -10.48 -15.00 2.30
N ASP A 33 -11.36 -14.05 2.66
CA ASP A 33 -12.78 -14.10 2.22
C ASP A 33 -12.90 -13.74 0.74
N ALA A 34 -13.00 -14.79 -0.09
CA ALA A 34 -13.13 -14.65 -1.54
C ALA A 34 -14.37 -13.84 -1.98
N LYS A 35 -15.47 -13.87 -1.20
CA LYS A 35 -16.70 -13.10 -1.52
C LYS A 35 -16.48 -11.62 -1.27
N ARG A 36 -15.83 -11.27 -0.15
CA ARG A 36 -15.44 -9.90 0.18
C ARG A 36 -14.49 -9.37 -0.89
N LEU A 37 -13.41 -10.12 -1.19
CA LEU A 37 -12.43 -9.76 -2.21
C LEU A 37 -13.06 -9.53 -3.60
N ALA A 38 -13.96 -10.41 -4.04
CA ALA A 38 -14.64 -10.25 -5.33
C ALA A 38 -15.53 -8.99 -5.36
N ARG A 39 -16.20 -8.64 -4.25
CA ARG A 39 -17.00 -7.41 -4.13
C ARG A 39 -16.11 -6.17 -4.15
N LEU A 40 -14.99 -6.21 -3.42
CA LEU A 40 -14.01 -5.14 -3.35
C LEU A 40 -13.38 -4.90 -4.72
N GLU A 41 -12.93 -5.97 -5.40
CA GLU A 41 -12.36 -5.89 -6.75
C GLU A 41 -13.35 -5.27 -7.75
N LYS A 42 -14.60 -5.73 -7.72
CA LYS A 42 -15.66 -5.17 -8.57
C LYS A 42 -15.89 -3.68 -8.29
N ALA A 43 -15.90 -3.28 -7.03
CA ALA A 43 -16.13 -1.89 -6.64
C ALA A 43 -14.96 -0.98 -7.08
N VAL A 44 -13.70 -1.39 -6.85
CA VAL A 44 -12.50 -0.64 -7.29
C VAL A 44 -12.45 -0.53 -8.82
N SER A 45 -12.72 -1.62 -9.53
CA SER A 45 -12.75 -1.63 -11.00
C SER A 45 -13.86 -0.73 -11.56
N THR A 46 -15.07 -0.78 -10.97
CA THR A 46 -16.20 0.06 -11.41
C THR A 46 -15.96 1.54 -11.15
N ALA A 47 -15.25 1.88 -10.08
CA ALA A 47 -14.94 3.26 -9.73
C ALA A 47 -13.86 3.90 -10.64
N GLY A 48 -13.13 3.12 -11.44
CA GLY A 48 -12.10 3.62 -12.35
C GLY A 48 -10.84 4.13 -11.64
N TRP A 49 -10.62 3.79 -10.36
CA TRP A 49 -9.52 4.40 -9.61
C TRP A 49 -8.12 3.95 -10.06
N ARG A 50 -8.02 2.87 -10.83
CA ARG A 50 -6.75 2.42 -11.41
C ARG A 50 -6.34 3.21 -12.65
N THR A 51 -7.26 3.97 -13.24
CA THR A 51 -7.06 4.81 -14.43
C THR A 51 -7.09 6.31 -14.12
N LEU A 52 -6.93 6.68 -12.84
CA LEU A 52 -7.00 8.07 -12.38
C LEU A 52 -6.09 9.02 -13.19
N ARG A 53 -4.87 8.59 -13.51
CA ARG A 53 -3.90 9.44 -14.22
C ARG A 53 -4.30 9.66 -15.68
N SER A 54 -4.70 8.62 -16.39
CA SER A 54 -5.21 8.74 -17.76
C SER A 54 -6.55 9.48 -17.84
N ASP A 55 -7.33 9.47 -16.75
CA ASP A 55 -8.56 10.26 -16.62
C ASP A 55 -8.30 11.72 -16.20
N GLY A 56 -7.03 12.13 -16.04
CA GLY A 56 -6.61 13.51 -15.78
C GLY A 56 -6.56 13.89 -14.30
N ALA A 57 -6.65 12.94 -13.39
CA ALA A 57 -6.49 13.20 -11.96
C ALA A 57 -5.05 13.59 -11.61
N SER A 58 -4.89 14.50 -10.65
CA SER A 58 -3.60 14.94 -10.13
C SER A 58 -2.98 13.94 -9.14
N GLY A 59 -1.72 14.15 -8.79
CA GLY A 59 -1.05 13.39 -7.74
C GLY A 59 -1.75 13.50 -6.37
N VAL A 60 -2.52 14.58 -6.16
CA VAL A 60 -3.33 14.74 -4.94
C VAL A 60 -4.44 13.71 -4.88
N GLU A 61 -5.21 13.55 -5.97
CA GLU A 61 -6.31 12.57 -6.02
C GLU A 61 -5.78 11.14 -5.87
N VAL A 62 -4.67 10.80 -6.54
CA VAL A 62 -4.03 9.48 -6.40
C VAL A 62 -3.59 9.24 -4.96
N ALA A 63 -2.96 10.23 -4.31
CA ALA A 63 -2.54 10.12 -2.93
C ALA A 63 -3.72 9.97 -1.95
N LEU A 64 -4.85 10.66 -2.20
CA LEU A 64 -6.05 10.53 -1.36
C LEU A 64 -6.62 9.10 -1.39
N VAL A 65 -6.72 8.48 -2.57
CA VAL A 65 -7.20 7.10 -2.68
C VAL A 65 -6.20 6.13 -2.05
N ALA A 66 -4.89 6.28 -2.33
CA ALA A 66 -3.85 5.43 -1.73
C ALA A 66 -3.86 5.50 -0.20
N GLU A 67 -4.04 6.70 0.38
CA GLU A 67 -4.11 6.92 1.83
C GLU A 67 -5.30 6.17 2.44
N GLU A 68 -6.51 6.31 1.88
CA GLU A 68 -7.68 5.63 2.41
C GLU A 68 -7.63 4.11 2.22
N PHE A 69 -7.02 3.62 1.12
CA PHE A 69 -6.76 2.21 0.91
C PHE A 69 -5.74 1.63 1.89
N GLY A 70 -4.69 2.38 2.21
CA GLY A 70 -3.76 2.03 3.28
C GLY A 70 -4.44 1.96 4.64
N ARG A 71 -5.32 2.94 4.95
CA ARG A 71 -6.05 3.03 6.21
C ARG A 71 -6.97 1.83 6.44
N GLY A 72 -7.71 1.40 5.42
CA GLY A 72 -8.63 0.26 5.52
C GLY A 72 -8.02 -1.08 5.10
N LEU A 73 -6.69 -1.20 4.95
CA LEU A 73 -6.01 -2.42 4.51
C LEU A 73 -6.60 -3.01 3.22
N VAL A 74 -7.04 -2.15 2.28
CA VAL A 74 -7.58 -2.61 0.98
C VAL A 74 -6.59 -3.56 0.33
N ASP A 75 -7.04 -4.78 0.04
CA ASP A 75 -6.24 -5.94 -0.36
C ASP A 75 -6.49 -6.40 -1.79
N VAL A 76 -6.86 -5.45 -2.64
CA VAL A 76 -6.87 -5.59 -4.10
C VAL A 76 -5.88 -4.62 -4.74
N PRO A 77 -5.36 -4.91 -5.94
CA PRO A 77 -4.34 -4.08 -6.59
C PRO A 77 -4.79 -2.64 -6.82
N PHE A 78 -3.92 -1.70 -6.46
CA PHE A 78 -4.10 -0.27 -6.73
C PHE A 78 -2.78 0.44 -7.07
N LEU A 79 -1.73 0.28 -6.23
CA LEU A 79 -0.48 1.03 -6.40
C LEU A 79 0.21 0.70 -7.73
N GLY A 80 0.36 -0.58 -8.03
CA GLY A 80 0.96 -1.03 -9.29
C GLY A 80 0.17 -0.56 -10.51
N PRO A 81 -1.14 -0.84 -10.59
CA PRO A 81 -1.98 -0.40 -11.70
C PRO A 81 -2.03 1.10 -11.94
N VAL A 82 -2.18 1.95 -10.90
CA VAL A 82 -2.24 3.41 -11.09
C VAL A 82 -0.90 3.99 -11.56
N LEU A 83 0.22 3.38 -11.16
CA LEU A 83 1.54 3.78 -11.65
C LEU A 83 1.81 3.30 -13.07
N ALA A 84 1.26 2.15 -13.46
CA ALA A 84 1.29 1.68 -14.84
C ALA A 84 0.44 2.57 -15.76
N ASP A 85 -0.71 3.00 -15.28
CA ASP A 85 -1.61 3.95 -15.99
C ASP A 85 -0.92 5.28 -16.28
N ASP A 86 -0.16 5.85 -15.35
CA ASP A 86 0.62 7.08 -15.57
C ASP A 86 1.70 6.91 -16.64
N LEU A 87 2.27 5.71 -16.80
CA LEU A 87 3.28 5.43 -17.84
C LEU A 87 2.71 5.25 -19.23
N ARG A 88 1.56 4.60 -19.38
CA ARG A 88 1.03 4.15 -20.67
C ARG A 88 -0.45 4.43 -20.88
N GLY A 89 -1.14 4.94 -19.86
CA GLY A 89 -2.58 5.16 -19.93
C GLY A 89 -3.38 3.89 -20.24
N PRO A 90 -4.53 4.04 -20.91
CA PRO A 90 -5.44 2.93 -21.19
C PRO A 90 -4.85 1.82 -22.09
N ALA A 91 -3.74 2.08 -22.79
CA ALA A 91 -3.10 1.09 -23.66
C ALA A 91 -2.61 -0.16 -22.92
N GLU A 92 -2.34 -0.02 -21.62
CA GLU A 92 -1.89 -1.09 -20.74
C GLU A 92 -2.84 -1.27 -19.53
N ALA A 93 -4.13 -1.10 -19.78
CA ALA A 93 -5.14 -1.26 -18.74
C ALA A 93 -5.04 -2.62 -18.05
N GLY A 94 -4.89 -2.61 -16.72
CA GLY A 94 -4.71 -3.81 -15.91
C GLY A 94 -3.26 -4.28 -15.75
N ALA A 95 -2.28 -3.61 -16.38
CA ALA A 95 -0.86 -3.85 -16.10
C ALA A 95 -0.50 -3.43 -14.68
N THR A 96 0.60 -3.97 -14.17
CA THR A 96 1.23 -3.52 -12.93
C THR A 96 2.68 -3.10 -13.18
N ILE A 97 3.37 -2.67 -12.14
CA ILE A 97 4.77 -2.24 -12.20
C ILE A 97 5.69 -3.33 -11.68
N GLY A 98 6.83 -3.49 -12.35
CA GLY A 98 7.94 -4.30 -11.85
C GLY A 98 8.96 -3.45 -11.09
N LEU A 99 9.37 -3.94 -9.94
CA LEU A 99 10.36 -3.32 -9.09
C LEU A 99 11.29 -4.38 -8.52
N ASN A 100 12.61 -4.15 -8.61
CA ASN A 100 13.62 -5.08 -8.09
C ASN A 100 13.43 -6.53 -8.59
N GLY A 101 13.09 -6.70 -9.87
CA GLY A 101 12.90 -8.02 -10.50
C GLY A 101 11.59 -8.74 -10.13
N ARG A 102 10.64 -8.04 -9.53
CA ARG A 102 9.33 -8.60 -9.16
C ARG A 102 8.20 -7.71 -9.63
N ALA A 103 7.11 -8.32 -10.10
CA ALA A 103 5.85 -7.61 -10.28
C ALA A 103 5.24 -7.32 -8.91
N ILE A 104 4.84 -6.06 -8.68
CA ILE A 104 4.25 -5.63 -7.40
C ILE A 104 2.74 -5.46 -7.54
N ASP A 105 2.03 -5.67 -6.44
CA ASP A 105 0.60 -5.40 -6.33
C ASP A 105 -0.21 -6.13 -7.44
N VAL A 106 0.04 -7.43 -7.58
CA VAL A 106 -0.63 -8.28 -8.56
C VAL A 106 -1.98 -8.77 -8.04
N ALA A 107 -2.92 -9.06 -8.95
CA ALA A 107 -4.25 -9.54 -8.61
C ALA A 107 -4.20 -10.86 -7.80
N ALA A 108 -5.17 -11.02 -6.88
CA ALA A 108 -5.39 -12.30 -6.22
C ALA A 108 -5.88 -13.35 -7.22
N PRO A 109 -5.49 -14.63 -7.11
CA PRO A 109 -6.12 -15.67 -7.91
C PRO A 109 -7.60 -15.73 -7.58
N GLY A 110 -8.43 -15.87 -8.60
CA GLY A 110 -9.85 -16.11 -8.41
C GLY A 110 -10.07 -17.38 -7.59
N GLY A 111 -10.46 -17.22 -6.34
CA GLY A 111 -10.97 -18.20 -5.40
C GLY A 111 -10.51 -19.66 -5.53
N ALA A 112 -9.27 -19.96 -5.15
CA ALA A 112 -8.89 -21.31 -4.78
C ALA A 112 -8.12 -21.25 -3.47
N ASN A 113 -8.53 -22.07 -2.51
CA ASN A 113 -7.95 -22.20 -1.18
C ASN A 113 -6.44 -22.46 -1.23
N GLY A 114 -5.64 -21.42 -1.17
CA GLY A 114 -4.21 -21.52 -0.96
C GLY A 114 -3.93 -21.47 0.54
N GLU A 115 -3.52 -22.60 1.13
CA GLU A 115 -3.06 -22.64 2.50
C GLU A 115 -1.90 -21.65 2.71
N ARG A 116 -2.03 -20.79 3.70
CA ARG A 116 -0.94 -19.90 4.13
C ARG A 116 0.22 -20.71 4.69
N PRO A 117 1.48 -20.44 4.33
CA PRO A 117 2.61 -20.99 5.03
C PRO A 117 2.65 -20.38 6.45
N GLY A 118 2.26 -21.14 7.46
CA GLY A 118 2.35 -20.70 8.86
C GLY A 118 1.35 -21.32 9.83
N ALA A 119 0.32 -22.02 9.38
CA ALA A 119 -0.49 -22.84 10.27
C ALA A 119 0.18 -24.21 10.43
N THR A 120 1.13 -24.33 11.35
CA THR A 120 1.67 -25.63 11.78
C THR A 120 0.60 -26.38 12.54
N SER A 121 -0.20 -27.19 11.83
CA SER A 121 -0.84 -28.35 12.42
C SER A 121 0.24 -29.43 12.62
N VAL A 122 0.58 -29.69 13.85
CA VAL A 122 1.39 -30.86 14.23
C VAL A 122 0.56 -32.11 13.92
N THR A 123 0.80 -32.75 12.78
CA THR A 123 0.35 -34.12 12.50
C THR A 123 1.55 -34.99 12.18
N ALA A 124 1.56 -36.14 12.81
CA ALA A 124 2.60 -37.16 12.76
C ALA A 124 2.89 -37.73 11.37
N PRO A 125 4.07 -38.32 11.12
CA PRO A 125 4.51 -38.73 9.79
C PRO A 125 3.85 -40.07 9.38
N GLY A 126 3.30 -40.06 8.16
CA GLY A 126 2.79 -41.26 7.52
C GLY A 126 2.24 -41.04 6.12
N SER A 127 3.08 -41.37 5.13
CA SER A 127 2.76 -41.92 3.81
C SER A 127 1.91 -41.15 2.82
N ALA A 128 2.47 -41.18 1.65
CA ALA A 128 1.89 -41.23 0.30
C ALA A 128 2.13 -39.99 -0.58
N ARG A 129 2.93 -40.19 -1.59
CA ARG A 129 2.98 -39.40 -2.82
C ARG A 129 1.57 -39.36 -3.41
N GLY A 130 0.95 -38.21 -3.42
CA GLY A 130 -0.28 -37.89 -4.10
C GLY A 130 -0.01 -36.76 -5.08
N GLU A 131 -0.55 -36.90 -6.26
CA GLU A 131 -0.51 -36.02 -7.43
C GLU A 131 -0.63 -34.54 -7.05
N GLN A 132 0.20 -33.70 -7.68
CA GLN A 132 0.07 -32.25 -7.66
C GLN A 132 -1.33 -31.90 -8.19
N PRO A 133 -2.14 -31.15 -7.42
CA PRO A 133 -3.38 -30.63 -7.97
C PRO A 133 -3.10 -29.59 -9.03
N ASP A 134 -3.92 -29.59 -10.06
CA ASP A 134 -3.92 -28.69 -11.21
C ASP A 134 -3.70 -27.23 -10.80
N ARG A 135 -2.79 -26.57 -11.51
CA ARG A 135 -2.47 -25.13 -11.42
C ARG A 135 -3.72 -24.29 -11.60
N PRO A 136 -4.02 -23.36 -10.68
CA PRO A 136 -4.98 -22.30 -11.00
C PRO A 136 -4.32 -21.27 -11.94
N ALA A 137 -4.92 -21.13 -13.11
CA ALA A 137 -4.49 -20.30 -14.21
C ALA A 137 -4.97 -18.83 -14.06
N ASP A 138 -4.61 -18.09 -13.01
CA ASP A 138 -5.33 -16.83 -12.75
C ASP A 138 -4.48 -15.54 -12.65
N ALA A 139 -3.16 -15.63 -12.82
CA ALA A 139 -2.34 -14.45 -13.16
C ALA A 139 -1.82 -14.51 -14.61
N ALA A 140 -2.12 -15.57 -15.34
CA ALA A 140 -1.70 -15.74 -16.72
C ALA A 140 -2.39 -14.70 -17.62
N GLY A 141 -1.60 -13.73 -18.11
CA GLY A 141 -2.04 -12.69 -19.02
C GLY A 141 -1.99 -11.27 -18.43
N GLN A 142 -1.70 -11.08 -17.13
CA GLN A 142 -1.43 -9.75 -16.61
C GLN A 142 -0.04 -9.30 -17.06
N ARG A 143 0.03 -8.09 -17.61
CA ARG A 143 1.31 -7.49 -18.03
C ARG A 143 1.97 -6.75 -16.87
N VAL A 144 3.28 -6.71 -16.89
CA VAL A 144 4.09 -5.91 -15.97
C VAL A 144 4.94 -4.94 -16.76
N LEU A 145 4.91 -3.67 -16.38
CA LEU A 145 5.74 -2.62 -16.96
C LEU A 145 7.03 -2.47 -16.14
N LEU A 146 8.15 -2.44 -16.83
CA LEU A 146 9.49 -2.37 -16.26
C LEU A 146 10.17 -1.11 -16.75
N LEU A 147 10.93 -0.47 -15.87
CA LEU A 147 11.87 0.58 -16.25
C LEU A 147 13.30 0.05 -16.09
N ASP A 148 14.02 -0.03 -17.21
CA ASP A 148 15.46 -0.33 -17.26
C ASP A 148 16.16 0.94 -17.72
N ASP A 149 16.78 1.64 -16.76
CA ASP A 149 17.22 3.03 -16.90
C ASP A 149 16.01 3.89 -17.36
N ARG A 150 15.94 4.27 -18.63
CA ARG A 150 14.83 5.02 -19.23
C ARG A 150 13.99 4.22 -20.20
N GLN A 151 14.40 2.99 -20.49
CA GLN A 151 13.65 2.12 -21.39
C GLN A 151 12.42 1.56 -20.69
N LEU A 152 11.26 1.76 -21.31
CA LEU A 152 10.02 1.18 -20.87
C LEU A 152 9.82 -0.17 -21.58
N LEU A 153 9.75 -1.21 -20.79
CA LEU A 153 9.60 -2.58 -21.24
C LEU A 153 8.31 -3.16 -20.68
N ALA A 154 7.74 -4.14 -21.36
CA ALA A 154 6.66 -4.97 -20.84
C ALA A 154 7.07 -6.44 -20.84
N ALA A 155 6.61 -7.15 -19.82
CA ALA A 155 6.75 -8.58 -19.67
C ALA A 155 5.46 -9.18 -19.11
N GLU A 156 5.44 -10.47 -18.83
CA GLU A 156 4.29 -11.15 -18.24
C GLU A 156 4.50 -11.38 -16.74
N VAL A 157 3.39 -11.37 -16.01
CA VAL A 157 3.36 -11.73 -14.59
C VAL A 157 3.40 -13.26 -14.49
N GLY A 158 4.37 -13.79 -13.73
CA GLY A 158 4.59 -15.21 -13.49
C GLY A 158 3.95 -15.71 -12.19
N GLU A 159 4.60 -16.68 -11.56
CA GLU A 159 4.12 -17.27 -10.31
C GLU A 159 4.20 -16.26 -9.15
N ARG A 160 3.24 -16.36 -8.25
CA ARG A 160 3.23 -15.56 -7.02
C ARG A 160 4.39 -15.92 -6.13
N LEU A 161 4.96 -14.89 -5.53
CA LEU A 161 6.01 -15.04 -4.54
C LEU A 161 5.45 -14.89 -3.12
N PRO A 162 5.94 -15.65 -2.15
CA PRO A 162 5.61 -15.41 -0.76
C PRO A 162 6.10 -14.02 -0.34
N GLY A 163 5.25 -13.28 0.38
CA GLY A 163 5.54 -11.93 0.85
C GLY A 163 5.28 -11.77 2.34
N ALA A 164 5.88 -10.75 2.94
CA ALA A 164 5.61 -10.38 4.33
C ALA A 164 4.26 -9.67 4.49
N ASP A 165 3.86 -8.88 3.49
CA ASP A 165 2.57 -8.21 3.43
C ASP A 165 1.47 -9.23 3.12
N LEU A 166 0.44 -9.26 3.95
CA LEU A 166 -0.69 -10.17 3.81
C LEU A 166 -1.82 -9.60 2.95
N THR A 167 -1.72 -8.34 2.58
CA THR A 167 -2.77 -7.60 1.87
C THR A 167 -2.41 -7.33 0.40
N ARG A 168 -1.15 -7.48 0.03
CA ARG A 168 -0.67 -7.29 -1.35
C ARG A 168 0.19 -8.46 -1.78
N HIS A 169 0.16 -8.74 -3.07
CA HIS A 169 0.87 -9.86 -3.65
C HIS A 169 1.95 -9.39 -4.61
N THR A 170 3.05 -10.14 -4.62
CA THR A 170 4.12 -9.98 -5.61
C THR A 170 4.24 -11.25 -6.42
N ALA A 171 4.76 -11.14 -7.64
CA ALA A 171 4.97 -12.27 -8.51
C ALA A 171 6.32 -12.17 -9.24
N GLU A 172 6.75 -13.29 -9.80
CA GLU A 172 7.89 -13.32 -10.71
C GLU A 172 7.55 -12.55 -11.99
N ILE A 173 8.60 -12.08 -12.67
CA ILE A 173 8.50 -11.51 -14.00
C ILE A 173 8.99 -12.57 -14.96
N THR A 174 8.17 -12.93 -15.93
CA THR A 174 8.43 -14.02 -16.88
C THR A 174 8.28 -13.55 -18.33
N GLY A 175 8.72 -14.41 -19.25
CA GLY A 175 8.62 -14.15 -20.68
C GLY A 175 9.72 -13.22 -21.21
N ALA A 176 9.69 -13.00 -22.52
CA ALA A 176 10.56 -12.04 -23.18
C ALA A 176 10.06 -10.63 -22.96
N THR A 177 10.95 -9.68 -22.71
CA THR A 177 10.59 -8.27 -22.62
C THR A 177 10.31 -7.68 -23.99
N GLU A 178 9.21 -6.96 -24.10
CA GLU A 178 8.83 -6.15 -25.26
C GLU A 178 9.21 -4.70 -24.97
N GLN A 179 9.95 -4.07 -25.88
CA GLN A 179 10.27 -2.66 -25.76
C GLN A 179 9.07 -1.81 -26.19
N LEU A 180 8.56 -0.98 -25.29
CA LEU A 180 7.40 -0.11 -25.54
C LEU A 180 7.80 1.33 -25.88
N GLY A 181 9.00 1.75 -25.48
CA GLY A 181 9.48 3.12 -25.74
C GLY A 181 10.60 3.51 -24.78
N GLU A 182 10.90 4.81 -24.76
CA GLU A 182 11.88 5.41 -23.87
C GLU A 182 11.29 6.68 -23.25
N LEU A 183 11.49 6.88 -21.96
CA LEU A 183 11.08 8.08 -21.24
C LEU A 183 12.19 9.15 -21.35
N SER A 184 11.79 10.42 -21.44
CA SER A 184 12.74 11.51 -21.21
C SER A 184 13.21 11.51 -19.74
N PRO A 185 14.37 12.11 -19.42
CA PRO A 185 14.81 12.25 -18.04
C PRO A 185 13.77 12.94 -17.15
N GLU A 186 13.08 13.93 -17.69
CA GLU A 186 12.04 14.68 -16.98
C GLU A 186 10.82 13.80 -16.72
N GLN A 187 10.36 13.03 -17.72
CA GLN A 187 9.24 12.10 -17.56
C GLN A 187 9.53 11.03 -16.52
N LEU A 188 10.72 10.44 -16.55
CA LEU A 188 11.15 9.47 -15.55
C LEU A 188 11.15 10.07 -14.15
N THR A 189 11.73 11.27 -13.99
CA THR A 189 11.80 11.96 -12.69
C THR A 189 10.41 12.30 -12.15
N GLN A 190 9.50 12.74 -13.03
CA GLN A 190 8.11 13.04 -12.68
C GLN A 190 7.37 11.78 -12.24
N TRP A 191 7.50 10.68 -13.00
CA TRP A 191 6.91 9.40 -12.61
C TRP A 191 7.46 8.87 -11.29
N GLN A 192 8.77 9.00 -11.05
CA GLN A 192 9.36 8.64 -9.77
C GLN A 192 8.79 9.46 -8.61
N ALA A 193 8.55 10.75 -8.81
CA ALA A 193 7.91 11.60 -7.81
C ALA A 193 6.50 11.10 -7.46
N LEU A 194 5.70 10.73 -8.46
CA LEU A 194 4.37 10.13 -8.26
C LEU A 194 4.48 8.79 -7.53
N ALA A 195 5.37 7.89 -7.95
CA ALA A 195 5.53 6.56 -7.36
C ALA A 195 5.93 6.62 -5.87
N VAL A 196 6.90 7.48 -5.53
CA VAL A 196 7.31 7.73 -4.15
C VAL A 196 6.18 8.34 -3.34
N THR A 197 5.44 9.31 -3.91
CA THR A 197 4.31 9.97 -3.23
C THR A 197 3.17 8.99 -2.97
N THR A 198 2.79 8.18 -3.95
CA THR A 198 1.69 7.21 -3.85
C THR A 198 1.98 6.14 -2.79
N THR A 199 3.21 5.61 -2.76
CA THR A 199 3.61 4.66 -1.71
C THR A 199 3.75 5.31 -0.34
N THR A 200 4.04 6.60 -0.27
CA THR A 200 4.04 7.37 0.98
C THR A 200 2.62 7.58 1.51
N ALA A 201 1.65 7.79 0.62
CA ALA A 201 0.25 7.89 1.00
C ALA A 201 -0.29 6.57 1.60
N ASP A 202 0.08 5.42 1.03
CA ASP A 202 -0.23 4.11 1.60
C ASP A 202 0.36 3.91 3.00
N LEU A 203 1.61 4.35 3.23
CA LEU A 203 2.25 4.33 4.57
C LEU A 203 1.47 5.17 5.58
N LEU A 204 1.09 6.39 5.21
CA LEU A 204 0.30 7.27 6.07
C LEU A 204 -1.06 6.66 6.37
N GLY A 205 -1.73 6.12 5.36
CA GLY A 205 -3.00 5.43 5.53
C GLY A 205 -2.90 4.29 6.53
N ALA A 206 -1.92 3.41 6.38
CA ALA A 206 -1.70 2.30 7.31
C ALA A 206 -1.42 2.78 8.74
N ALA A 207 -0.64 3.86 8.91
CA ALA A 207 -0.40 4.45 10.23
C ALA A 207 -1.69 4.99 10.86
N ARG A 208 -2.57 5.63 10.07
CA ARG A 208 -3.88 6.11 10.55
C ARG A 208 -4.76 4.93 10.98
N GLY A 209 -4.89 3.90 10.14
CA GLY A 209 -5.72 2.73 10.44
C GLY A 209 -5.30 1.99 11.71
N VAL A 210 -4.01 1.75 11.89
CA VAL A 210 -3.52 1.09 13.10
C VAL A 210 -3.64 1.96 14.36
N GLN A 211 -3.52 3.30 14.20
CA GLN A 211 -3.77 4.24 15.29
C GLN A 211 -5.24 4.21 15.74
N ASP A 212 -6.17 4.22 14.79
CA ASP A 212 -7.61 4.15 15.09
C ASP A 212 -7.94 2.83 15.82
N LEU A 213 -7.38 1.70 15.35
CA LEU A 213 -7.51 0.39 16.01
C LEU A 213 -7.00 0.41 17.46
N ALA A 214 -5.83 1.02 17.70
CA ALA A 214 -5.25 1.11 19.05
C ALA A 214 -6.05 2.02 19.98
N VAL A 215 -6.57 3.14 19.45
CA VAL A 215 -7.42 4.06 20.22
C VAL A 215 -8.73 3.37 20.61
N GLU A 216 -9.36 2.66 19.70
CA GLU A 216 -10.59 1.90 19.97
C GLU A 216 -10.34 0.83 21.04
N TYR A 217 -9.28 0.04 20.90
CA TYR A 217 -8.90 -0.94 21.89
C TYR A 217 -8.65 -0.32 23.27
N ALA A 218 -7.94 0.82 23.32
CA ALA A 218 -7.63 1.51 24.58
C ALA A 218 -8.88 2.07 25.27
N ARG A 219 -9.94 2.36 24.54
CA ARG A 219 -11.25 2.81 25.08
C ARG A 219 -12.07 1.67 25.65
N MET A 220 -11.92 0.45 25.13
CA MET A 220 -12.73 -0.70 25.51
C MET A 220 -12.04 -1.61 26.53
N ARG A 221 -10.72 -1.76 26.45
CA ARG A 221 -9.97 -2.67 27.31
C ARG A 221 -9.85 -2.14 28.72
N GLU A 222 -10.32 -2.92 29.69
CA GLU A 222 -10.22 -2.58 31.11
C GLU A 222 -9.13 -3.40 31.80
N GLN A 223 -8.38 -2.73 32.68
CA GLN A 223 -7.42 -3.32 33.61
C GLN A 223 -7.42 -2.51 34.90
N TYR A 224 -7.32 -3.21 36.03
CA TYR A 224 -7.33 -2.57 37.36
C TYR A 224 -8.54 -1.64 37.60
N GLY A 225 -9.70 -2.00 37.06
CA GLY A 225 -10.96 -1.27 37.22
C GLY A 225 -11.11 0.00 36.33
N HIS A 226 -10.22 0.23 35.38
CA HIS A 226 -10.26 1.37 34.48
C HIS A 226 -9.93 0.95 33.05
N THR A 227 -10.42 1.72 32.07
CA THR A 227 -9.99 1.54 30.68
C THR A 227 -8.50 1.86 30.56
N ILE A 228 -7.77 1.10 29.74
CA ILE A 228 -6.31 1.32 29.62
C ILE A 228 -5.96 2.68 29.04
N GLY A 229 -6.85 3.28 28.23
CA GLY A 229 -6.68 4.64 27.70
C GLY A 229 -6.75 5.74 28.76
N SER A 230 -7.26 5.47 29.96
CA SER A 230 -7.25 6.43 31.06
C SER A 230 -5.89 6.57 31.74
N TYR A 231 -4.98 5.61 31.54
CA TYR A 231 -3.62 5.69 32.08
C TYR A 231 -2.75 6.63 31.23
N GLN A 232 -2.10 7.60 31.89
CA GLN A 232 -1.27 8.61 31.21
C GLN A 232 -0.23 8.02 30.27
N ALA A 233 0.40 6.89 30.65
CA ALA A 233 1.40 6.23 29.82
C ALA A 233 0.83 5.79 28.46
N VAL A 234 -0.38 5.22 28.42
CA VAL A 234 -1.05 4.83 27.16
C VAL A 234 -1.53 6.06 26.41
N ALA A 235 -2.15 7.02 27.10
CA ALA A 235 -2.65 8.23 26.47
C ALA A 235 -1.54 9.04 25.79
N HIS A 236 -0.36 9.17 26.42
CA HIS A 236 0.79 9.88 25.84
C HIS A 236 1.35 9.17 24.63
N LEU A 237 1.49 7.84 24.65
CA LEU A 237 1.92 7.05 23.49
C LEU A 237 1.00 7.26 22.28
N LEU A 238 -0.31 7.25 22.48
CA LEU A 238 -1.29 7.49 21.43
C LEU A 238 -1.26 8.94 20.93
N ALA A 239 -1.04 9.92 21.82
CA ALA A 239 -0.91 11.34 21.45
C ALA A 239 0.37 11.60 20.63
N GLU A 240 1.50 11.00 21.00
CA GLU A 240 2.75 11.08 20.24
C GLU A 240 2.60 10.46 18.85
N SER A 241 1.94 9.30 18.76
CA SER A 241 1.62 8.65 17.47
C SER A 241 0.76 9.57 16.61
N ARG A 242 -0.24 10.25 17.19
CA ARG A 242 -1.07 11.22 16.46
C ARG A 242 -0.25 12.40 15.95
N ALA A 243 0.69 12.92 16.73
CA ALA A 243 1.57 14.02 16.29
C ALA A 243 2.45 13.62 15.10
N LEU A 244 2.97 12.37 15.07
CA LEU A 244 3.72 11.83 13.94
C LEU A 244 2.84 11.70 12.69
N ILE A 245 1.59 11.29 12.82
CA ILE A 245 0.62 11.23 11.72
C ILE A 245 0.35 12.62 11.16
N GLU A 246 0.12 13.64 11.99
CA GLU A 246 -0.12 15.02 11.54
C GLU A 246 1.08 15.60 10.79
N GLY A 247 2.30 15.33 11.25
CA GLY A 247 3.51 15.67 10.52
C GLY A 247 3.59 14.98 9.15
N SER A 248 3.23 13.70 9.09
CA SER A 248 3.18 12.92 7.85
C SER A 248 2.14 13.46 6.87
N ILE A 249 0.96 13.85 7.34
CA ILE A 249 -0.07 14.51 6.52
C ILE A 249 0.50 15.77 5.87
N SER A 250 1.19 16.60 6.64
CA SER A 250 1.72 17.87 6.14
C SER A 250 2.73 17.68 5.02
N VAL A 251 3.71 16.79 5.19
CA VAL A 251 4.73 16.55 4.18
C VAL A 251 4.17 15.81 2.96
N LEU A 252 3.22 14.88 3.15
CA LEU A 252 2.57 14.17 2.05
C LEU A 252 1.72 15.12 1.19
N ARG A 253 0.94 16.01 1.79
CA ARG A 253 0.11 16.97 1.02
C ARG A 253 0.97 17.90 0.17
N HIS A 254 2.13 18.32 0.68
CA HIS A 254 3.10 19.07 -0.12
C HIS A 254 3.65 18.23 -1.27
N ALA A 255 4.08 16.99 -1.02
CA ALA A 255 4.61 16.10 -2.05
C ALA A 255 3.57 15.81 -3.14
N ALA A 256 2.33 15.49 -2.76
CA ALA A 256 1.25 15.20 -3.69
C ALA A 256 0.90 16.37 -4.61
N TRP A 257 0.87 17.59 -4.06
CA TRP A 257 0.70 18.81 -4.83
C TRP A 257 1.91 19.07 -5.75
N ALA A 258 3.12 18.85 -5.25
CA ALA A 258 4.35 19.09 -5.99
C ALA A 258 4.48 18.22 -7.25
N VAL A 259 3.88 17.02 -7.26
CA VAL A 259 3.92 16.11 -8.42
C VAL A 259 3.50 16.81 -9.71
N ASP A 260 2.46 17.63 -9.68
CA ASP A 260 1.92 18.26 -10.90
C ASP A 260 2.26 19.75 -11.02
N GLU A 261 2.68 20.41 -9.91
CA GLU A 261 2.81 21.87 -9.85
C GLU A 261 4.27 22.36 -9.80
N LEU A 262 5.22 21.48 -9.53
CA LEU A 262 6.64 21.83 -9.46
C LEU A 262 7.46 21.15 -10.56
N PRO A 263 8.63 21.71 -10.89
CA PRO A 263 9.59 21.03 -11.76
C PRO A 263 9.90 19.61 -11.25
N PRO A 264 10.11 18.61 -12.14
CA PRO A 264 10.27 17.20 -11.76
C PRO A 264 11.29 16.93 -10.64
N ALA A 265 12.43 17.62 -10.68
CA ALA A 265 13.47 17.45 -9.65
C ALA A 265 13.02 17.96 -8.25
N GLU A 266 12.26 19.06 -8.21
CA GLU A 266 11.71 19.61 -6.97
C GLU A 266 10.58 18.72 -6.43
N ALA A 267 9.72 18.22 -7.33
CA ALA A 267 8.66 17.27 -7.00
C ALA A 267 9.24 15.98 -6.40
N LEU A 268 10.27 15.41 -7.03
CA LEU A 268 10.93 14.21 -6.53
C LEU A 268 11.60 14.47 -5.17
N ARG A 269 12.23 15.64 -4.99
CA ARG A 269 12.80 16.02 -3.68
C ARG A 269 11.73 16.09 -2.60
N ALA A 270 10.57 16.72 -2.88
CA ALA A 270 9.46 16.80 -1.94
C ALA A 270 8.92 15.39 -1.59
N ALA A 271 8.76 14.53 -2.59
CA ALA A 271 8.32 13.14 -2.43
C ALA A 271 9.30 12.33 -1.56
N ARG A 272 10.62 12.46 -1.78
CA ARG A 272 11.66 11.79 -0.99
C ARG A 272 11.63 12.21 0.47
N ILE A 273 11.51 13.51 0.75
CA ILE A 273 11.39 14.04 2.12
C ILE A 273 10.15 13.46 2.80
N ALA A 274 9.00 13.47 2.12
CA ALA A 274 7.76 12.91 2.64
C ALA A 274 7.90 11.40 2.93
N LYS A 275 8.55 10.64 2.04
CA LYS A 275 8.77 9.20 2.21
C LYS A 275 9.60 8.88 3.44
N ILE A 276 10.75 9.54 3.61
CA ILE A 276 11.65 9.29 4.75
C ILE A 276 10.96 9.60 6.07
N TYR A 277 10.28 10.75 6.16
CA TYR A 277 9.57 11.13 7.38
C TYR A 277 8.44 10.15 7.69
N THR A 278 7.57 9.88 6.70
CA THR A 278 6.37 9.06 6.90
C THR A 278 6.71 7.59 7.15
N ALA A 279 7.71 7.02 6.48
CA ALA A 279 8.13 5.63 6.71
C ALA A 279 8.59 5.40 8.15
N ARG A 280 9.40 6.33 8.69
CA ARG A 280 9.83 6.28 10.09
C ARG A 280 8.66 6.47 11.05
N ALA A 281 7.80 7.46 10.79
CA ALA A 281 6.63 7.74 11.60
C ALA A 281 5.65 6.56 11.62
N ALA A 282 5.30 6.01 10.45
CA ALA A 282 4.36 4.90 10.31
C ALA A 282 4.84 3.64 11.05
N ARG A 283 6.13 3.33 10.96
CA ARG A 283 6.73 2.23 11.72
C ARG A 283 6.57 2.44 13.22
N THR A 284 6.94 3.62 13.74
CA THR A 284 6.80 3.96 15.16
C THR A 284 5.35 3.85 15.62
N VAL A 285 4.39 4.34 14.83
CA VAL A 285 2.96 4.25 15.12
C VAL A 285 2.48 2.80 15.19
N CYS A 286 2.92 1.93 14.25
CA CYS A 286 2.59 0.50 14.28
C CYS A 286 3.17 -0.21 15.52
N GLU A 287 4.44 0.03 15.84
CA GLU A 287 5.10 -0.54 17.01
C GLU A 287 4.40 -0.09 18.31
N THR A 288 4.05 1.19 18.41
CA THR A 288 3.26 1.73 19.54
C THR A 288 1.89 1.08 19.64
N SER A 289 1.19 0.92 18.51
CA SER A 289 -0.14 0.30 18.48
C SER A 289 -0.08 -1.15 18.93
N ILE A 290 0.91 -1.92 18.49
CA ILE A 290 1.15 -3.29 18.98
C ILE A 290 1.43 -3.29 20.49
N GLN A 291 2.23 -2.36 20.98
CA GLN A 291 2.51 -2.23 22.41
C GLN A 291 1.24 -1.93 23.23
N VAL A 292 0.34 -1.07 22.72
CA VAL A 292 -0.94 -0.77 23.39
C VAL A 292 -1.85 -2.01 23.46
N HIS A 293 -1.86 -2.84 22.42
CA HIS A 293 -2.60 -4.11 22.43
C HIS A 293 -1.96 -5.16 23.35
N GLY A 294 -0.66 -5.05 23.66
CA GLY A 294 0.09 -6.03 24.42
C GLY A 294 0.21 -7.36 23.67
N GLY A 295 0.09 -8.49 24.39
CA GLY A 295 0.28 -9.80 23.81
C GLY A 295 -0.60 -10.11 22.59
N ILE A 296 -1.83 -9.61 22.54
CA ILE A 296 -2.77 -9.84 21.44
C ILE A 296 -2.33 -9.15 20.15
N GLY A 297 -1.60 -8.02 20.25
CA GLY A 297 -1.19 -7.21 19.09
C GLY A 297 -0.33 -7.97 18.06
N ASN A 298 0.33 -9.04 18.45
CA ASN A 298 1.15 -9.91 17.59
C ASN A 298 0.48 -11.25 17.25
N THR A 299 -0.78 -11.43 17.64
CA THR A 299 -1.51 -12.68 17.35
C THR A 299 -2.35 -12.54 16.07
N TRP A 300 -2.77 -13.68 15.54
CA TRP A 300 -3.68 -13.73 14.38
C TRP A 300 -5.11 -13.24 14.69
N GLU A 301 -5.37 -12.82 15.91
CA GLU A 301 -6.65 -12.23 16.34
C GLU A 301 -6.69 -10.70 16.15
N CYS A 302 -5.53 -10.06 15.86
CA CYS A 302 -5.41 -8.62 15.78
C CYS A 302 -4.80 -8.16 14.45
N LEU A 303 -5.38 -7.15 13.81
CA LEU A 303 -4.86 -6.57 12.58
C LEU A 303 -3.58 -5.72 12.76
N ALA A 304 -3.18 -5.39 13.99
CA ALA A 304 -2.04 -4.50 14.24
C ALA A 304 -0.75 -4.99 13.57
N HIS A 305 -0.47 -6.31 13.63
CA HIS A 305 0.70 -6.88 12.94
C HIS A 305 0.56 -6.88 11.41
N VAL A 306 -0.66 -6.91 10.87
CA VAL A 306 -0.91 -6.83 9.41
C VAL A 306 -0.55 -5.43 8.91
N PHE A 307 -0.97 -4.38 9.64
CA PHE A 307 -0.55 -3.01 9.35
C PHE A 307 0.98 -2.84 9.38
N LEU A 308 1.65 -3.40 10.41
CA LEU A 308 3.11 -3.34 10.48
C LEU A 308 3.77 -4.01 9.26
N ARG A 309 3.30 -5.18 8.85
CA ARG A 309 3.80 -5.89 7.66
C ARG A 309 3.63 -5.07 6.40
N ARG A 310 2.45 -4.44 6.21
CA ARG A 310 2.20 -3.53 5.09
C ARG A 310 3.12 -2.31 5.11
N VAL A 311 3.32 -1.69 6.28
CA VAL A 311 4.23 -0.54 6.45
C VAL A 311 5.67 -0.92 6.12
N LEU A 312 6.18 -2.05 6.60
CA LEU A 312 7.53 -2.52 6.29
C LEU A 312 7.71 -2.75 4.79
N THR A 313 6.76 -3.41 4.14
CA THR A 313 6.81 -3.64 2.68
C THR A 313 6.71 -2.33 1.91
N SER A 314 5.76 -1.44 2.27
CA SER A 314 5.61 -0.14 1.59
C SER A 314 6.81 0.78 1.78
N THR A 315 7.58 0.63 2.86
CA THR A 315 8.83 1.36 3.07
C THR A 315 9.86 1.00 1.99
N GLU A 316 9.94 -0.28 1.63
CA GLU A 316 10.88 -0.78 0.61
C GLU A 316 10.41 -0.50 -0.83
N LEU A 317 9.11 -0.34 -1.06
CA LEU A 317 8.59 0.06 -2.37
C LEU A 317 9.02 1.49 -2.67
N PHE A 318 9.83 1.68 -3.71
CA PHE A 318 10.45 2.97 -4.03
C PHE A 318 11.13 3.58 -2.80
N GLY A 319 11.93 2.75 -2.12
CA GLY A 319 12.67 3.13 -0.92
C GLY A 319 13.61 4.30 -1.20
N VAL A 320 13.74 5.19 -0.23
CA VAL A 320 14.58 6.40 -0.32
C VAL A 320 15.58 6.40 0.81
N ARG A 321 16.86 6.69 0.48
CA ARG A 321 17.94 6.85 1.46
C ARG A 321 18.14 8.32 1.79
N LEU A 322 18.59 8.59 3.01
CA LEU A 322 18.81 9.97 3.46
C LEU A 322 19.86 10.70 2.61
N GLU A 323 20.86 9.97 2.12
CA GLU A 323 21.93 10.50 1.27
C GLU A 323 21.44 10.97 -0.11
N GLU A 324 20.24 10.51 -0.52
CA GLU A 324 19.62 10.91 -1.80
C GLU A 324 18.93 12.28 -1.72
N ILE A 325 18.84 12.87 -0.54
CA ILE A 325 18.27 14.20 -0.35
C ILE A 325 19.42 15.22 -0.37
N ASP A 326 19.37 16.11 -1.36
CA ASP A 326 20.22 17.31 -1.34
C ASP A 326 19.71 18.23 -0.23
N HIS A 327 20.53 18.43 0.78
CA HIS A 327 20.24 19.29 1.93
C HIS A 327 20.46 20.77 1.64
N GLY A 328 20.96 21.14 0.46
CA GLY A 328 21.27 22.53 0.10
C GLY A 328 22.32 23.17 1.01
N LEU A 329 23.19 22.36 1.61
CA LEU A 329 24.25 22.79 2.52
C LEU A 329 25.65 22.75 1.85
N SER A 330 25.68 22.72 0.51
CA SER A 330 26.92 22.74 -0.28
C SER A 330 27.36 24.16 -0.61
#